data_d1837da25acf3f7d64af685ce249c120
#
_entry.id   d1837da25acf3f7d64af685ce249c120
#
_cell.length_a   1.000
_cell.length_b   1.000
_cell.length_c   1.000
_cell.angle_alpha   90.00
_cell.angle_beta   90.00
_cell.angle_gamma   90.00
#
_symmetry.space_group_name_H-M   'P 1'
#
loop_
_entity.id
_entity.type
_entity.pdbx_description
1 polymer ?
#
loop_
_entity_poly.entity_id
_entity_poly.type
_entity_poly.pdbx_seq_one_letter_code
_entity_poly.pdbx_strand_id
1 'polypeptide(L)' 'MSDISKRMAELMEPIDQQLLMCDDEQDMLMVACAMLQRTREIFDQTLGTKGRMRMFKDYAEKEEI' A
#
# COMPACT_ATOMS: atom_id res chain seq x y z
N MET A 1 14.32 14.46 -4.03
CA MET A 1 14.00 13.96 -2.73
C MET A 1 12.72 14.51 -2.20
N SER A 2 12.63 15.82 -2.04
CA SER A 2 11.38 16.42 -1.57
C SER A 2 10.24 16.14 -2.53
N ASP A 3 10.52 16.02 -3.82
CA ASP A 3 9.47 15.75 -4.80
C ASP A 3 8.84 14.37 -4.61
N ILE A 4 9.67 13.36 -4.31
CA ILE A 4 9.16 12.03 -4.08
C ILE A 4 8.36 11.96 -2.78
N SER A 5 8.88 12.58 -1.74
CA SER A 5 8.18 12.60 -0.45
C SER A 5 6.86 13.35 -0.55
N LYS A 6 6.88 14.48 -1.26
CA LYS A 6 5.67 15.27 -1.45
C LYS A 6 4.63 14.49 -2.25
N ARG A 7 5.07 13.83 -3.32
CA ARG A 7 4.17 13.04 -4.15
C ARG A 7 3.56 11.88 -3.36
N MET A 8 4.38 11.20 -2.54
CA MET A 8 3.88 10.13 -1.71
C MET A 8 2.83 10.64 -0.74
N ALA A 9 3.06 11.80 -0.12
CA ALA A 9 2.09 12.36 0.81
C ALA A 9 0.77 12.66 0.09
N GLU A 10 0.84 13.20 -1.12
CA GLU A 10 -0.35 13.49 -1.91
C GLU A 10 -1.13 12.21 -2.23
N LEU A 11 -0.40 11.14 -2.58
CA LEU A 11 -1.03 9.88 -2.94
C LEU A 11 -1.61 9.16 -1.73
N MET A 12 -1.02 9.37 -0.56
CA MET A 12 -1.51 8.72 0.65
C MET A 12 -2.75 9.40 1.22
N GLU A 13 -3.00 10.64 0.85
CA GLU A 13 -4.13 11.38 1.40
C GLU A 13 -5.48 10.70 1.13
N PRO A 14 -5.81 10.31 -0.11
CA PRO A 14 -7.07 9.61 -0.34
C PRO A 14 -7.15 8.27 0.38
N ILE A 15 -6.01 7.61 0.58
CA ILE A 15 -5.98 6.36 1.33
C ILE A 15 -6.33 6.65 2.80
N ASP A 16 -5.73 7.69 3.37
CA ASP A 16 -6.01 8.09 4.74
C ASP A 16 -7.48 8.47 4.91
N GLN A 17 -8.03 9.17 3.92
CA GLN A 17 -9.45 9.54 3.95
C GLN A 17 -10.32 8.29 3.97
N GLN A 18 -9.97 7.30 3.16
CA GLN A 18 -10.72 6.06 3.13
C GLN A 18 -10.70 5.37 4.49
N LEU A 19 -9.55 5.38 5.14
CA LEU A 19 -9.42 4.75 6.45
C LEU A 19 -10.24 5.48 7.51
N LEU A 20 -10.35 6.81 7.41
CA LEU A 20 -11.16 7.57 8.34
C LEU A 20 -12.65 7.27 8.21
N MET A 21 -13.07 6.76 7.06
CA MET A 21 -14.47 6.42 6.83
C MET A 21 -14.83 5.02 7.32
N CYS A 22 -13.86 4.27 7.79
CA CYS A 22 -14.13 2.93 8.32
C CYS A 22 -14.84 3.04 9.67
N ASP A 23 -15.83 2.20 9.87
CA ASP A 23 -16.63 2.24 11.10
C ASP A 23 -15.93 1.57 12.28
N ASP A 24 -15.19 0.50 12.02
CA ASP A 24 -14.55 -0.25 13.08
C ASP A 24 -13.29 -0.94 12.57
N GLU A 25 -12.64 -1.70 13.45
CA GLU A 25 -11.39 -2.37 13.11
C GLU A 25 -11.56 -3.39 12.01
N GLN A 26 -12.69 -4.08 11.99
CA GLN A 26 -12.93 -5.09 10.96
C GLN A 26 -13.03 -4.43 9.59
N ASP A 27 -13.70 -3.30 9.51
CA ASP A 27 -13.78 -2.53 8.28
C ASP A 27 -12.38 -2.11 7.81
N MET A 28 -11.57 -1.62 8.74
CA MET A 28 -10.21 -1.22 8.42
C MET A 28 -9.40 -2.39 7.90
N LEU A 29 -9.58 -3.56 8.51
CA LEU A 29 -8.87 -4.76 8.07
C LEU A 29 -9.29 -5.17 6.67
N MET A 30 -10.58 -5.08 6.38
CA MET A 30 -11.07 -5.41 5.05
C MET A 30 -10.53 -4.44 4.00
N VAL A 31 -10.48 -3.16 4.32
CA VAL A 31 -9.91 -2.16 3.42
C VAL A 31 -8.43 -2.45 3.18
N ALA A 32 -7.71 -2.81 4.24
CA ALA A 32 -6.30 -3.15 4.12
C ALA A 32 -6.10 -4.34 3.18
N CYS A 33 -6.93 -5.35 3.31
CA CYS A 33 -6.87 -6.51 2.43
C CYS A 33 -7.17 -6.14 0.99
N ALA A 34 -8.15 -5.27 0.79
CA ALA A 34 -8.50 -4.81 -0.55
C ALA A 34 -7.35 -4.03 -1.18
N MET A 35 -6.71 -3.16 -0.38
CA MET A 35 -5.55 -2.41 -0.87
C MET A 35 -4.40 -3.34 -1.22
N LEU A 36 -4.20 -4.36 -0.40
CA LEU A 36 -3.13 -5.33 -0.65
C LEU A 36 -3.38 -6.08 -1.95
N GLN A 37 -4.62 -6.45 -2.20
CA GLN A 37 -4.99 -7.14 -3.44
C GLN A 37 -4.73 -6.25 -4.65
N ARG A 38 -5.13 -5.00 -4.60
CA ARG A 38 -4.87 -4.07 -5.69
C ARG A 38 -3.40 -3.81 -5.88
N THR A 39 -2.66 -3.69 -4.78
CA THR A 39 -1.21 -3.52 -4.84
C THR A 39 -0.56 -4.68 -5.57
N ARG A 40 -0.99 -5.89 -5.25
CA ARG A 40 -0.48 -7.09 -5.91
C ARG A 40 -0.73 -7.02 -7.42
N GLU A 41 -1.94 -6.64 -7.81
CA GLU A 41 -2.30 -6.57 -9.22
C GLU A 41 -1.45 -5.56 -9.97
N ILE A 42 -1.24 -4.40 -9.36
CA ILE A 42 -0.43 -3.35 -9.97
C ILE A 42 1.03 -3.80 -10.13
N PHE A 43 1.57 -4.42 -9.10
CA PHE A 43 2.95 -4.91 -9.16
C PHE A 43 3.11 -6.02 -10.19
N ASP A 44 2.12 -6.91 -10.30
CA ASP A 44 2.18 -7.95 -11.32
C ASP A 44 2.19 -7.35 -12.72
N GLN A 45 1.41 -6.30 -12.94
CA GLN A 45 1.36 -5.64 -14.25
C GLN A 45 2.63 -4.86 -14.56
N THR A 46 3.20 -4.21 -13.57
CA THR A 46 4.32 -3.29 -13.80
C THR A 46 5.68 -3.94 -13.61
N LEU A 47 5.79 -4.88 -12.69
CA LEU A 47 7.07 -5.50 -12.34
C LEU A 47 7.15 -6.98 -12.69
N GLY A 48 6.03 -7.59 -13.02
CA GLY A 48 5.96 -9.03 -13.21
C GLY A 48 5.92 -9.77 -11.89
N THR A 49 5.68 -11.08 -11.97
CA THR A 49 5.49 -11.89 -10.76
C THR A 49 6.71 -11.87 -9.85
N LYS A 50 7.90 -11.98 -10.44
CA LYS A 50 9.13 -12.00 -9.63
C LYS A 50 9.35 -10.65 -8.95
N GLY A 51 9.11 -9.57 -9.68
CA GLY A 51 9.26 -8.24 -9.12
C GLY A 51 8.27 -7.99 -7.99
N ARG A 52 7.03 -8.44 -8.18
CA ARG A 52 6.01 -8.31 -7.16
C ARG A 52 6.40 -9.08 -5.90
N MET A 53 6.85 -10.31 -6.06
CA MET A 53 7.26 -11.12 -4.91
C MET A 53 8.41 -10.46 -4.16
N ARG A 54 9.36 -9.88 -4.89
CA ARG A 54 10.49 -9.22 -4.28
C ARG A 54 10.07 -7.98 -3.51
N MET A 55 9.17 -7.19 -4.08
CA MET A 55 8.67 -5.99 -3.40
C MET A 55 7.94 -6.33 -2.12
N PHE A 56 7.10 -7.34 -2.17
CA PHE A 56 6.35 -7.76 -0.98
C PHE A 56 7.30 -8.29 0.09
N LYS A 57 8.28 -9.08 -0.31
CA LYS A 57 9.25 -9.62 0.61
C LYS A 57 10.06 -8.52 1.27
N ASP A 58 10.58 -7.59 0.46
CA ASP A 58 11.39 -6.50 0.97
C ASP A 58 10.58 -5.65 1.95
N TYR A 59 9.35 -5.37 1.62
CA TYR A 59 8.52 -4.55 2.50
C TYR A 59 8.15 -5.29 3.78
N ALA A 60 7.86 -6.58 3.67
CA ALA A 60 7.51 -7.37 4.84
C ALA A 60 8.68 -7.49 5.82
N GLU A 61 9.90 -7.47 5.31
CA GLU A 61 11.10 -7.57 6.14
C GLU A 61 11.61 -6.23 6.62
N LYS A 62 11.00 -5.15 6.16
CA LYS A 62 11.41 -3.81 6.56
C LYS A 62 11.09 -3.57 8.03
N GLU A 63 12.09 -3.10 8.76
CA GLU A 63 11.89 -2.78 10.17
C GLU A 63 11.88 -1.28 10.36
N GLU A 64 10.94 -0.81 11.17
CA GLU A 64 10.80 0.59 11.48
C GLU A 64 11.26 0.83 12.88
N ILE A 65 12.45 1.33 12.99
CA ILE A 65 13.03 1.59 14.30
C ILE A 65 13.33 3.05 14.47
#